data_dcd6895e9c2b8a67199f6d00132a3da0
#
_entry.id   dcd6895e9c2b8a67199f6d00132a3da0
#
_cell.length_a   1.000
_cell.length_b   1.000
_cell.length_c   1.000
_cell.angle_alpha   90.00
_cell.angle_beta   90.00
_cell.angle_gamma   90.00
#
_symmetry.space_group_name_H-M   'P 1'
#
loop_
_entity.id
_entity.type
_entity.pdbx_description
1 polymer ?
#
loop_
_entity_poly.entity_id
_entity_poly.type
_entity_poly.pdbx_seq_one_letter_code
_entity_poly.pdbx_strand_id
1 'polypeptide(L)'
;MTADARPDDRQLTLAPLDEKVDHVRGSPAGRLLIEYGDYECPYSRRAFHAIELVEQQLGGNVRFAFRHFPLTGIHPHALAAAAAAEAAARQGRF
;
A
#
# COMPACT_ATOMS: atom_id res chain seq x y z
N MET A 1 -31.74 6.20 -6.85
CA MET A 1 -31.24 6.54 -6.66
C MET A 1 -30.48 6.43 -6.80
N THR A 2 -30.24 6.57 -6.93
CA THR A 2 -29.60 6.46 -6.80
C THR A 2 -29.01 6.69 -6.03
N ALA A 3 -29.71 6.85 -6.21
CA ALA A 3 -29.34 7.20 -5.25
C ALA A 3 -28.34 6.87 -4.75
N ASP A 4 -28.08 6.30 -5.20
CA ASP A 4 -27.07 5.77 -4.65
C ASP A 4 -25.84 6.40 -4.90
N ALA A 5 -25.75 7.41 -5.58
CA ALA A 5 -24.57 8.17 -5.61
C ALA A 5 -24.43 8.82 -4.28
N ARG A 6 -23.91 8.12 -3.36
CA ARG A 6 -23.62 8.72 -2.09
C ARG A 6 -22.48 9.69 -2.27
N PRO A 7 -22.61 10.93 -1.79
CA PRO A 7 -21.52 11.90 -1.89
C PRO A 7 -20.22 11.37 -1.30
N ASP A 8 -20.37 10.51 -0.28
CA ASP A 8 -19.21 9.99 0.41
C ASP A 8 -18.38 9.06 -0.42
N ASP A 9 -18.96 8.44 -1.45
CA ASP A 9 -18.20 7.54 -2.30
C ASP A 9 -17.04 8.26 -2.97
N ARG A 10 -17.20 9.52 -3.30
CA ARG A 10 -16.10 10.28 -3.88
C ARG A 10 -15.02 10.60 -2.88
N GLN A 11 -15.40 10.72 -1.61
CA GLN A 11 -14.44 10.99 -0.56
C GLN A 11 -13.61 9.75 -0.25
N LEU A 12 -14.13 8.58 -0.60
CA LEU A 12 -13.42 7.33 -0.40
C LEU A 12 -12.52 6.97 -1.59
N THR A 13 -12.52 7.78 -2.63
CA THR A 13 -11.66 7.55 -3.78
C THR A 13 -10.22 7.67 -3.36
N LEU A 14 -9.43 6.66 -3.67
CA LEU A 14 -8.01 6.67 -3.35
C LEU A 14 -7.28 7.73 -4.17
N ALA A 15 -6.28 8.33 -3.58
CA ALA A 15 -5.41 9.24 -4.30
C ALA A 15 -4.75 8.49 -5.46
N PRO A 16 -4.59 9.13 -6.62
CA PRO A 16 -3.92 8.50 -7.76
C PRO A 16 -2.52 8.01 -7.40
N LEU A 17 -2.08 6.97 -8.10
CA LEU A 17 -0.73 6.47 -7.95
C LEU A 17 0.28 7.54 -8.35
N ASP A 18 1.25 7.76 -7.49
CA ASP A 18 2.34 8.71 -7.74
C ASP A 18 3.67 8.01 -7.43
N GLU A 19 4.39 7.65 -8.46
CA GLU A 19 5.63 6.89 -8.30
C GLU A 19 6.75 7.68 -7.60
N LYS A 20 6.58 8.97 -7.44
CA LYS A 20 7.53 9.78 -6.65
C LYS A 20 7.33 9.60 -5.15
N VAL A 21 6.16 9.17 -4.75
CA VAL A 21 5.79 9.02 -3.35
C VAL A 21 5.50 7.57 -3.00
N ASP A 22 4.81 6.87 -3.88
CA ASP A 22 4.40 5.49 -3.65
C ASP A 22 5.54 4.53 -4.00
N HIS A 23 5.64 3.46 -3.24
CA HIS A 23 6.60 2.39 -3.54
C HIS A 23 5.91 1.36 -4.41
N VAL A 24 6.33 1.26 -5.65
CA VAL A 24 5.63 0.48 -6.68
C VAL A 24 6.55 -0.61 -7.21
N ARG A 25 5.99 -1.80 -7.41
CA ARG A 25 6.70 -2.88 -8.09
C ARG A 25 5.72 -3.66 -8.95
N GLY A 26 6.25 -4.45 -9.89
CA GLY A 26 5.47 -5.25 -10.79
C GLY A 26 5.24 -4.57 -12.12
N SER A 27 4.41 -5.17 -12.95
CA SER A 27 4.21 -4.73 -14.33
C SER A 27 3.40 -3.44 -14.41
N PRO A 28 3.87 -2.43 -15.15
CA PRO A 28 3.07 -1.21 -15.36
C PRO A 28 1.70 -1.48 -16.01
N ALA A 29 1.59 -2.58 -16.77
CA ALA A 29 0.34 -2.97 -17.39
C ALA A 29 -0.54 -3.82 -16.47
N GLY A 30 -0.03 -4.21 -15.30
CA GLY A 30 -0.76 -5.05 -14.39
C GLY A 30 -1.87 -4.32 -13.66
N ARG A 31 -2.79 -5.11 -13.10
CA ARG A 31 -3.86 -4.56 -12.29
C ARG A 31 -3.28 -4.02 -10.99
N LEU A 32 -3.64 -2.79 -10.65
CA LEU A 32 -3.08 -2.12 -9.48
C LEU A 32 -3.69 -2.66 -8.19
N LEU A 33 -2.82 -2.99 -7.25
CA LEU A 33 -3.17 -3.42 -5.91
C LEU A 33 -2.40 -2.55 -4.93
N ILE A 34 -3.11 -1.82 -4.07
CA ILE A 34 -2.49 -0.90 -3.11
C ILE A 34 -2.67 -1.44 -1.70
N GLU A 35 -1.57 -1.52 -0.95
CA GLU A 35 -1.62 -1.78 0.47
C GLU A 35 -1.32 -0.50 1.25
N TYR A 36 -2.21 -0.15 2.17
CA TYR A 36 -1.94 0.85 3.20
C TYR A 36 -1.42 0.08 4.41
N GLY A 37 -0.14 0.21 4.70
CA GLY A 37 0.52 -0.67 5.64
C GLY A 37 1.15 0.01 6.84
N ASP A 38 1.17 -0.74 7.93
CA ASP A 38 1.76 -0.36 9.21
C ASP A 38 2.68 -1.50 9.64
N TYR A 39 3.97 -1.23 9.81
CA TYR A 39 4.96 -2.27 10.11
C TYR A 39 4.73 -2.96 11.45
N GLU A 40 4.02 -2.34 12.38
CA GLU A 40 3.69 -2.98 13.64
C GLU A 40 2.37 -3.73 13.60
N CYS A 41 1.59 -3.59 12.54
CA CYS A 41 0.27 -4.20 12.46
C CYS A 41 0.37 -5.65 11.97
N PRO A 42 -0.11 -6.64 12.73
CA PRO A 42 -0.06 -8.03 12.27
C PRO A 42 -0.94 -8.28 11.03
N TYR A 43 -1.99 -7.49 10.84
CA TYR A 43 -2.83 -7.60 9.65
C TYR A 43 -2.08 -7.12 8.41
N SER A 44 -1.27 -6.07 8.53
CA SER A 44 -0.42 -5.62 7.43
C SER A 44 0.60 -6.68 7.04
N ARG A 45 1.16 -7.37 8.03
CA ARG A 45 2.08 -8.48 7.76
C ARG A 45 1.39 -9.60 6.98
N ARG A 46 0.19 -9.97 7.40
CA ARG A 46 -0.57 -11.01 6.70
C ARG A 46 -0.92 -10.58 5.29
N ALA A 47 -1.31 -9.33 5.12
CA ALA A 47 -1.61 -8.79 3.80
C ALA A 47 -0.39 -8.87 2.89
N PHE A 48 0.78 -8.54 3.40
CA PHE A 48 2.01 -8.60 2.62
C PHE A 48 2.29 -10.01 2.11
N HIS A 49 2.16 -11.02 2.98
CA HIS A 49 2.36 -12.41 2.56
C HIS A 49 1.31 -12.85 1.53
N ALA A 50 0.06 -12.44 1.71
CA ALA A 50 -0.98 -12.76 0.74
C ALA A 50 -0.68 -12.11 -0.61
N ILE A 51 -0.19 -10.89 -0.61
CA ILE A 51 0.19 -10.18 -1.83
C ILE A 51 1.33 -10.89 -2.54
N GLU A 52 2.33 -11.37 -1.78
CA GLU A 52 3.43 -12.14 -2.39
C GLU A 52 2.92 -13.38 -3.12
N LEU A 53 1.95 -14.09 -2.53
CA LEU A 53 1.35 -15.24 -3.19
C LEU A 53 0.61 -14.86 -4.46
N VAL A 54 -0.13 -13.77 -4.42
CA VAL A 54 -0.83 -13.25 -5.60
C VAL A 54 0.15 -12.89 -6.70
N GLU A 55 1.24 -12.22 -6.35
CA GLU A 55 2.29 -11.87 -7.31
C GLU A 55 2.92 -13.11 -7.94
N GLN A 56 3.15 -14.14 -7.15
CA GLN A 56 3.71 -15.39 -7.67
C GLN A 56 2.78 -16.08 -8.65
N GLN A 57 1.47 -16.01 -8.41
CA GLN A 57 0.50 -16.69 -9.26
C GLN A 57 0.14 -15.90 -10.49
N LEU A 58 0.05 -14.57 -10.39
CA LEU A 58 -0.42 -13.73 -11.47
C LEU A 58 0.69 -13.05 -12.26
N GLY A 59 1.91 -13.04 -11.73
CA GLY A 59 3.08 -12.54 -12.44
C GLY A 59 2.88 -11.14 -12.99
N GLY A 60 3.04 -10.97 -14.30
CA GLY A 60 2.97 -9.67 -14.95
C GLY A 60 1.58 -9.04 -14.97
N ASN A 61 0.57 -9.69 -14.39
CA ASN A 61 -0.79 -9.15 -14.36
C ASN A 61 -1.07 -8.30 -13.13
N VAL A 62 -0.06 -8.10 -12.26
CA VAL A 62 -0.23 -7.35 -11.02
C VAL A 62 0.81 -6.25 -10.93
N ARG A 63 0.35 -5.08 -10.51
CA ARG A 63 1.20 -3.96 -10.14
C ARG A 63 0.89 -3.64 -8.69
N PHE A 64 1.89 -3.74 -7.82
CA PHE A 64 1.70 -3.55 -6.38
C PHE A 64 2.28 -2.22 -5.94
N ALA A 65 1.53 -1.49 -5.13
CA ALA A 65 1.98 -0.24 -4.51
C ALA A 65 1.79 -0.30 -3.00
N PHE A 66 2.78 0.16 -2.26
CA PHE A 66 2.72 0.24 -0.81
C PHE A 66 2.69 1.70 -0.37
N ARG A 67 1.78 2.01 0.53
CA ARG A 67 1.66 3.33 1.15
C ARG A 67 1.70 3.19 2.66
N HIS A 68 2.48 4.03 3.31
CA HIS A 68 2.53 4.03 4.77
C HIS A 68 1.22 4.49 5.37
N PHE A 69 0.76 3.77 6.38
CA PHE A 69 -0.41 4.15 7.15
C PHE A 69 -0.18 3.80 8.62
N PRO A 70 0.75 4.51 9.29
CA PRO A 70 1.11 4.19 10.67
C PRO A 70 -0.03 4.53 11.62
N LEU A 71 -0.52 3.51 12.31
CA LEU A 71 -1.61 3.66 13.27
C LEU A 71 -1.03 4.07 14.62
N THR A 72 -0.57 5.30 14.71
CA THR A 72 0.22 5.79 15.85
C THR A 72 -0.54 5.78 17.16
N GLY A 73 -1.87 5.76 17.12
CA GLY A 73 -2.68 5.69 18.33
C GLY A 73 -2.64 4.33 19.03
N ILE A 74 -2.28 3.26 18.29
CA ILE A 74 -2.24 1.90 18.85
C ILE A 74 -0.92 1.21 18.64
N HIS A 75 -0.07 1.70 17.73
CA HIS A 75 1.24 1.12 17.45
C HIS A 75 2.31 2.18 17.66
N PRO A 76 2.94 2.23 18.84
CA PRO A 76 3.80 3.36 19.21
C PRO A 76 5.06 3.51 18.35
N HIS A 77 5.52 2.43 17.70
CA HIS A 77 6.73 2.47 16.88
C HIS A 77 6.44 2.49 15.38
N ALA A 78 5.16 2.55 15.00
CA ALA A 78 4.78 2.48 13.60
C ALA A 78 5.36 3.61 12.76
N LEU A 79 5.33 4.83 13.28
CA LEU A 79 5.85 5.99 12.55
C LEU A 79 7.36 5.90 12.37
N ALA A 80 8.09 5.51 13.42
CA ALA A 80 9.54 5.35 13.34
C ALA A 80 9.91 4.24 12.34
N ALA A 81 9.15 3.15 12.33
CA ALA A 81 9.38 2.06 11.38
C ALA A 81 9.14 2.52 9.94
N ALA A 82 8.08 3.28 9.71
CA ALA A 82 7.80 3.85 8.39
C ALA A 82 8.94 4.78 7.96
N ALA A 83 9.44 5.62 8.86
CA ALA A 83 10.54 6.51 8.57
C ALA A 83 11.83 5.73 8.23
N ALA A 84 12.07 4.64 8.94
CA ALA A 84 13.23 3.78 8.66
C ALA A 84 13.11 3.15 7.26
N ALA A 85 11.92 2.72 6.87
CA ALA A 85 11.69 2.18 5.55
C ALA A 85 11.94 3.23 4.46
N GLU A 86 11.54 4.47 4.70
CA GLU A 86 11.82 5.56 3.76
C GLU A 86 13.32 5.85 3.65
N ALA A 87 14.04 5.77 4.76
CA ALA A 87 15.50 5.93 4.73
C ALA A 87 16.13 4.82 3.89
N ALA A 88 15.64 3.59 4.02
CA ALA A 88 16.10 2.49 3.18
C ALA A 88 15.76 2.73 1.71
N ALA A 89 14.59 3.27 1.43
CA ALA A 89 14.16 3.57 0.07
C ALA A 89 15.11 4.55 -0.62
N ARG A 90 15.60 5.53 0.12
CA ARG A 90 16.58 6.50 -0.43
C ARG A 90 17.89 5.85 -0.84
N GLN A 91 18.16 4.67 -0.34
CA GLN A 91 19.33 3.88 -0.69
C GLN A 91 18.99 2.76 -1.66
N GLY A 92 17.79 2.78 -2.24
CA GLY A 92 17.34 1.74 -3.16
C GLY A 92 17.02 0.42 -2.49
N ARG A 93 16.65 0.44 -1.21
CA ARG A 93 16.47 -0.76 -0.42
C ARG A 93 15.13 -0.84 0.30
N PHE A 94 14.14 -0.31 -0.31
CA PHE A 94 12.81 -0.37 0.29
C PHE A 94 12.31 -1.80 0.45
#